data_3d13f07048b65a8198181cb9e35ccad7
#
_entry.id   3d13f07048b65a8198181cb9e35ccad7
#
_cell.length_a   1.000
_cell.length_b   1.000
_cell.length_c   1.000
_cell.angle_alpha   90.00
_cell.angle_beta   90.00
_cell.angle_gamma   90.00
#
_symmetry.space_group_name_H-M   'P 1'
#
loop_
_entity.id
_entity.type
_entity.pdbx_description
1 polymer ?
#
loop_
_entity_poly.entity_id
_entity_poly.type
_entity_poly.pdbx_seq_one_letter_code
_entity_poly.pdbx_strand_id
1 'polypeptide(L)'
;MKTVKMNIKQLFTGLMILGSTGIIFAQTSPKTDSVSSTPVQASATVQTNPVIENLKKQVEANPKDAESLAKLATAYQDASDWQNAVATWKKISVLLPDWAPSYYSQAYAYQSAKDDVNAKLAYEKYISTVKPEEIEASKKNLAYAYYFIAFSEQKENPDKAKEHIAKSIQYDPSNQDAIKLSQALNS
;
A
#
# COMPACT_ATOMS: atom_id res chain seq x y z
N MET A 1 7.27 29.20 22.36
CA MET A 1 7.30 28.23 21.27
C MET A 1 5.87 28.01 20.79
N LYS A 2 5.51 28.52 19.61
CA LYS A 2 4.16 28.29 19.01
C LYS A 2 4.15 26.90 18.40
N THR A 3 3.43 25.98 19.00
CA THR A 3 3.10 24.68 18.41
C THR A 3 2.20 24.93 17.20
N VAL A 4 2.75 24.81 16.01
CA VAL A 4 1.96 24.77 14.78
C VAL A 4 1.18 23.44 14.81
N LYS A 5 -0.11 23.50 15.14
CA LYS A 5 -1.04 22.38 14.94
C LYS A 5 -1.23 22.22 13.42
N MET A 6 -0.40 21.41 12.82
CA MET A 6 -0.50 21.08 11.41
C MET A 6 -1.75 20.23 11.19
N ASN A 7 -2.60 20.71 10.30
CA ASN A 7 -3.87 20.05 9.98
C ASN A 7 -3.60 18.95 8.95
N ILE A 8 -3.12 17.79 9.43
CA ILE A 8 -2.79 16.59 8.63
C ILE A 8 -3.94 16.14 7.71
N LYS A 9 -5.18 16.58 8.00
CA LYS A 9 -6.36 16.28 7.17
C LYS A 9 -6.29 16.86 5.75
N GLN A 10 -5.46 17.87 5.47
CA GLN A 10 -5.35 18.48 4.14
C GLN A 10 -4.31 17.82 3.23
N LEU A 11 -3.43 16.98 3.77
CA LEU A 11 -2.32 16.38 2.99
C LEU A 11 -2.76 15.23 2.08
N PHE A 12 -3.93 14.64 2.28
CA PHE A 12 -4.31 13.38 1.63
C PHE A 12 -5.58 13.40 0.79
N THR A 13 -6.11 14.58 0.47
CA THR A 13 -7.18 14.66 -0.56
C THR A 13 -6.67 14.34 -1.98
N GLY A 14 -5.37 14.16 -2.17
CA GLY A 14 -4.72 13.92 -3.46
C GLY A 14 -4.20 12.49 -3.72
N LEU A 15 -4.19 11.60 -2.72
CA LEU A 15 -3.54 10.27 -2.86
C LEU A 15 -4.51 9.14 -3.25
N MET A 16 -5.66 9.47 -3.78
CA MET A 16 -6.74 8.53 -4.10
C MET A 16 -6.87 8.26 -5.61
N ILE A 17 -5.79 8.31 -6.40
CA ILE A 17 -5.88 7.89 -7.81
C ILE A 17 -4.64 7.08 -8.15
N LEU A 18 -4.68 5.78 -7.93
CA LEU A 18 -3.99 4.85 -8.81
C LEU A 18 -5.06 3.93 -9.42
N GLY A 19 -5.54 4.42 -10.57
CA GLY A 19 -6.37 3.66 -11.45
C GLY A 19 -5.68 2.39 -11.90
N SER A 20 -6.43 1.31 -11.89
CA SER A 20 -6.10 0.06 -12.55
C SER A 20 -5.86 0.28 -14.05
N THR A 21 -4.61 0.47 -14.45
CA THR A 21 -4.24 0.23 -15.85
C THR A 21 -3.92 -1.25 -16.00
N GLY A 22 -4.85 -1.97 -16.60
CA GLY A 22 -4.67 -3.36 -16.98
C GLY A 22 -3.46 -3.51 -17.89
N ILE A 23 -2.45 -4.23 -17.43
CA ILE A 23 -1.32 -4.63 -18.26
C ILE A 23 -1.76 -5.82 -19.08
N ILE A 24 -2.02 -5.60 -20.37
CA ILE A 24 -2.21 -6.65 -21.35
C ILE A 24 -0.83 -7.29 -21.61
N PHE A 25 -0.62 -8.52 -21.13
CA PHE A 25 0.51 -9.31 -21.52
C PHE A 25 0.32 -9.80 -22.98
N ALA A 26 0.96 -9.12 -23.91
CA ALA A 26 1.17 -9.66 -25.24
C ALA A 26 2.35 -10.63 -25.19
N GLN A 27 2.08 -11.95 -25.28
CA GLN A 27 3.08 -12.98 -25.52
C GLN A 27 3.57 -12.86 -26.96
N THR A 28 4.81 -12.40 -27.15
CA THR A 28 5.54 -12.63 -28.40
C THR A 28 6.74 -13.52 -28.10
N SER A 29 6.73 -14.72 -28.69
CA SER A 29 7.84 -15.65 -28.67
C SER A 29 9.02 -15.09 -29.46
N PRO A 30 10.27 -15.17 -28.97
CA PRO A 30 11.43 -14.81 -29.77
C PRO A 30 11.93 -16.02 -30.57
N LYS A 31 12.15 -15.78 -31.87
CA LYS A 31 12.99 -16.64 -32.74
C LYS A 31 14.45 -16.53 -32.31
N THR A 32 15.06 -17.68 -32.22
CA THR A 32 16.53 -17.86 -32.09
C THR A 32 17.28 -17.36 -33.29
N ASP A 33 18.25 -16.47 -33.07
CA ASP A 33 19.45 -16.39 -33.89
C ASP A 33 20.65 -16.10 -33.00
N SER A 34 21.63 -16.97 -33.11
CA SER A 34 22.92 -16.95 -32.42
C SER A 34 23.81 -15.86 -33.00
N VAL A 35 24.49 -15.04 -32.16
CA VAL A 35 25.87 -14.56 -32.43
C VAL A 35 26.51 -14.01 -31.15
N SER A 36 27.62 -14.60 -30.80
CA SER A 36 28.88 -14.03 -30.26
C SER A 36 28.89 -13.28 -28.93
N SER A 37 29.58 -13.90 -28.01
CA SER A 37 30.04 -13.47 -26.71
C SER A 37 30.96 -12.24 -26.73
N THR A 38 30.55 -11.19 -26.03
CA THR A 38 31.48 -10.30 -25.30
C THR A 38 30.86 -10.00 -23.94
N PRO A 39 31.57 -10.12 -22.81
CA PRO A 39 31.03 -9.76 -21.51
C PRO A 39 31.07 -8.24 -21.41
N VAL A 40 29.93 -7.62 -21.72
CA VAL A 40 29.69 -6.23 -21.28
C VAL A 40 29.40 -6.29 -19.81
N GLN A 41 30.38 -5.93 -19.02
CA GLN A 41 30.27 -5.62 -17.62
C GLN A 41 29.33 -4.42 -17.52
N ALA A 42 28.02 -4.69 -17.43
CA ALA A 42 27.04 -3.67 -17.12
C ALA A 42 27.26 -3.26 -15.66
N SER A 43 28.09 -2.25 -15.45
CA SER A 43 28.02 -1.42 -14.25
C SER A 43 26.62 -0.84 -14.23
N ALA A 44 25.72 -1.47 -13.47
CA ALA A 44 24.45 -0.88 -13.12
C ALA A 44 24.77 0.40 -12.32
N THR A 45 24.87 1.52 -13.02
CA THR A 45 24.77 2.83 -12.39
C THR A 45 23.40 2.86 -11.74
N VAL A 46 23.37 2.69 -10.42
CA VAL A 46 22.19 2.95 -9.61
C VAL A 46 21.81 4.40 -9.89
N GLN A 47 20.86 4.61 -10.79
CA GLN A 47 20.33 5.95 -11.04
C GLN A 47 19.61 6.35 -9.75
N THR A 48 20.32 7.11 -8.92
CA THR A 48 19.74 7.67 -7.70
C THR A 48 18.61 8.62 -8.12
N ASN A 49 17.40 8.32 -7.66
CA ASN A 49 16.26 9.19 -7.91
C ASN A 49 16.48 10.53 -7.15
N PRO A 50 16.67 11.66 -7.85
CA PRO A 50 17.01 12.92 -7.20
C PRO A 50 15.92 13.40 -6.24
N VAL A 51 14.67 13.01 -6.46
CA VAL A 51 13.55 13.32 -5.58
C VAL A 51 13.72 12.57 -4.25
N ILE A 52 14.04 11.29 -4.30
CA ILE A 52 14.30 10.48 -3.09
C ILE A 52 15.50 11.05 -2.32
N GLU A 53 16.59 11.38 -2.98
CA GLU A 53 17.77 11.93 -2.31
C GLU A 53 17.50 13.28 -1.63
N ASN A 54 16.71 14.15 -2.26
CA ASN A 54 16.31 15.42 -1.63
C ASN A 54 15.41 15.17 -0.40
N LEU A 55 14.42 14.28 -0.52
CA LEU A 55 13.52 13.95 0.58
C LEU A 55 14.27 13.27 1.75
N LYS A 56 15.26 12.43 1.47
CA LYS A 56 16.14 11.86 2.50
C LYS A 56 16.84 12.97 3.31
N LYS A 57 17.43 13.95 2.64
CA LYS A 57 18.07 15.10 3.33
C LYS A 57 17.08 15.88 4.19
N GLN A 58 15.83 16.08 3.72
CA GLN A 58 14.78 16.74 4.51
C GLN A 58 14.44 15.94 5.78
N VAL A 59 14.29 14.62 5.65
CA VAL A 59 14.01 13.71 6.76
C VAL A 59 15.21 13.62 7.72
N GLU A 60 16.44 13.65 7.23
CA GLU A 60 17.65 13.71 8.06
C GLU A 60 17.71 15.00 8.89
N ALA A 61 17.35 16.13 8.27
CA ALA A 61 17.30 17.42 8.96
C ALA A 61 16.18 17.49 10.01
N ASN A 62 15.04 16.82 9.75
CA ASN A 62 13.91 16.74 10.68
C ASN A 62 13.27 15.35 10.70
N PRO A 63 13.84 14.40 11.49
CA PRO A 63 13.39 13.00 11.51
C PRO A 63 11.95 12.75 12.02
N LYS A 64 11.34 13.76 12.64
CA LYS A 64 9.97 13.71 13.18
C LYS A 64 8.96 14.44 12.32
N ASP A 65 9.37 14.97 11.19
CA ASP A 65 8.43 15.59 10.24
C ASP A 65 7.66 14.52 9.46
N ALA A 66 6.44 14.27 9.90
CA ALA A 66 5.56 13.27 9.30
C ALA A 66 5.23 13.59 7.83
N GLU A 67 5.24 14.87 7.44
CA GLU A 67 4.97 15.27 6.05
C GLU A 67 6.13 14.87 5.13
N SER A 68 7.36 15.20 5.49
CA SER A 68 8.55 14.79 4.74
C SER A 68 8.70 13.27 4.68
N LEU A 69 8.41 12.59 5.80
CA LEU A 69 8.38 11.11 5.84
C LEU A 69 7.33 10.54 4.88
N ALA A 70 6.11 11.10 4.84
CA ALA A 70 5.06 10.62 3.95
C ALA A 70 5.42 10.84 2.47
N LYS A 71 6.00 11.99 2.14
CA LYS A 71 6.52 12.26 0.79
C LYS A 71 7.62 11.27 0.40
N LEU A 72 8.54 10.97 1.32
CA LEU A 72 9.62 10.02 1.08
C LEU A 72 9.08 8.59 0.89
N ALA A 73 8.13 8.17 1.73
CA ALA A 73 7.51 6.85 1.61
C ALA A 73 6.76 6.69 0.28
N THR A 74 6.03 7.73 -0.15
CA THR A 74 5.36 7.76 -1.46
C THR A 74 6.38 7.70 -2.60
N ALA A 75 7.47 8.47 -2.53
CA ALA A 75 8.51 8.43 -3.56
C ALA A 75 9.19 7.06 -3.66
N TYR A 76 9.35 6.33 -2.55
CA TYR A 76 9.79 4.94 -2.56
C TYR A 76 8.76 4.01 -3.21
N GLN A 77 7.45 4.19 -2.94
CA GLN A 77 6.39 3.42 -3.59
C GLN A 77 6.38 3.65 -5.10
N ASP A 78 6.50 4.90 -5.56
CA ASP A 78 6.56 5.26 -6.98
C ASP A 78 7.77 4.64 -7.69
N ALA A 79 8.88 4.49 -6.94
CA ALA A 79 10.09 3.80 -7.41
C ALA A 79 10.02 2.27 -7.25
N SER A 80 8.91 1.72 -6.75
CA SER A 80 8.75 0.30 -6.40
C SER A 80 9.78 -0.21 -5.37
N ASP A 81 10.38 0.70 -4.61
CA ASP A 81 11.25 0.38 -3.47
C ASP A 81 10.40 0.09 -2.22
N TRP A 82 9.74 -1.05 -2.28
CA TRP A 82 8.73 -1.43 -1.27
C TRP A 82 9.32 -1.59 0.12
N GLN A 83 10.58 -2.04 0.22
CA GLN A 83 11.27 -2.21 1.49
C GLN A 83 11.45 -0.89 2.21
N ASN A 84 11.97 0.13 1.51
CA ASN A 84 12.15 1.47 2.07
C ASN A 84 10.80 2.18 2.28
N ALA A 85 9.81 1.94 1.43
CA ALA A 85 8.45 2.44 1.62
C ALA A 85 7.85 1.93 2.95
N VAL A 86 7.87 0.60 3.19
CA VAL A 86 7.42 -0.01 4.45
C VAL A 86 8.15 0.57 5.64
N ALA A 87 9.49 0.63 5.58
CA ALA A 87 10.30 1.16 6.69
C ALA A 87 9.94 2.61 7.03
N THR A 88 9.64 3.42 6.01
CA THR A 88 9.30 4.82 6.19
C THR A 88 7.88 5.00 6.72
N TRP A 89 6.89 4.23 6.21
CA TRP A 89 5.53 4.22 6.75
C TRP A 89 5.48 3.74 8.21
N LYS A 90 6.31 2.76 8.60
CA LYS A 90 6.46 2.35 10.00
C LYS A 90 6.93 3.49 10.90
N LYS A 91 7.88 4.32 10.46
CA LYS A 91 8.31 5.50 11.24
C LYS A 91 7.13 6.45 11.47
N ILE A 92 6.28 6.65 10.46
CA ILE A 92 5.10 7.51 10.58
C ILE A 92 4.10 6.93 11.57
N SER A 93 3.81 5.62 11.54
CA SER A 93 2.87 5.01 12.47
C SER A 93 3.36 5.00 13.92
N VAL A 94 4.68 5.05 14.14
CA VAL A 94 5.26 5.27 15.48
C VAL A 94 5.07 6.71 15.94
N LEU A 95 5.22 7.69 15.05
CA LEU A 95 5.02 9.10 15.37
C LEU A 95 3.55 9.48 15.57
N LEU A 96 2.67 8.84 14.81
CA LEU A 96 1.24 9.13 14.71
C LEU A 96 0.43 7.82 14.83
N PRO A 97 0.39 7.17 16.01
CA PRO A 97 -0.20 5.84 16.19
C PRO A 97 -1.72 5.81 15.95
N ASP A 98 -2.39 6.95 16.06
CA ASP A 98 -3.84 7.08 15.83
C ASP A 98 -4.20 7.56 14.42
N TRP A 99 -3.21 7.63 13.52
CA TRP A 99 -3.43 8.06 12.15
C TRP A 99 -3.60 6.86 11.21
N ALA A 100 -4.84 6.45 11.00
CA ALA A 100 -5.21 5.27 10.23
C ALA A 100 -4.59 5.21 8.82
N PRO A 101 -4.49 6.29 8.03
CA PRO A 101 -3.92 6.21 6.68
C PRO A 101 -2.49 5.67 6.62
N SER A 102 -1.68 5.82 7.67
CA SER A 102 -0.32 5.27 7.70
C SER A 102 -0.29 3.75 7.67
N TYR A 103 -1.25 3.11 8.33
CA TYR A 103 -1.37 1.65 8.36
C TYR A 103 -1.90 1.09 7.03
N TYR A 104 -2.83 1.82 6.39
CA TYR A 104 -3.28 1.45 5.04
C TYR A 104 -2.12 1.48 4.03
N SER A 105 -1.31 2.55 4.08
CA SER A 105 -0.15 2.70 3.20
C SER A 105 0.93 1.65 3.47
N GLN A 106 1.14 1.28 4.75
CA GLN A 106 1.99 0.14 5.11
C GLN A 106 1.48 -1.16 4.50
N ALA A 107 0.18 -1.44 4.66
CA ALA A 107 -0.44 -2.65 4.15
C ALA A 107 -0.27 -2.76 2.63
N TYR A 108 -0.51 -1.68 1.90
CA TYR A 108 -0.30 -1.61 0.47
C TYR A 108 1.16 -1.87 0.07
N ALA A 109 2.11 -1.26 0.78
CA ALA A 109 3.53 -1.47 0.51
C ALA A 109 3.98 -2.92 0.80
N TYR A 110 3.49 -3.54 1.89
CA TYR A 110 3.72 -4.95 2.19
C TYR A 110 3.13 -5.87 1.12
N GLN A 111 1.88 -5.64 0.72
CA GLN A 111 1.23 -6.40 -0.34
C GLN A 111 2.01 -6.31 -1.66
N SER A 112 2.48 -5.13 -2.02
CA SER A 112 3.29 -4.91 -3.22
C SER A 112 4.66 -5.60 -3.13
N ALA A 113 5.20 -5.72 -1.92
CA ALA A 113 6.42 -6.49 -1.62
C ALA A 113 6.17 -8.01 -1.58
N LYS A 114 4.92 -8.48 -1.77
CA LYS A 114 4.52 -9.90 -1.64
C LYS A 114 4.65 -10.45 -0.21
N ASP A 115 4.59 -9.58 0.77
CA ASP A 115 4.54 -9.92 2.19
C ASP A 115 3.10 -9.87 2.69
N ASP A 116 2.30 -10.86 2.26
CA ASP A 116 0.86 -10.90 2.53
C ASP A 116 0.53 -11.04 4.01
N VAL A 117 1.42 -11.65 4.79
CA VAL A 117 1.25 -11.80 6.25
C VAL A 117 1.28 -10.44 6.94
N ASN A 118 2.31 -9.65 6.68
CA ASN A 118 2.42 -8.31 7.27
C ASN A 118 1.42 -7.33 6.64
N ALA A 119 1.03 -7.51 5.38
CA ALA A 119 -0.04 -6.75 4.74
C ALA A 119 -1.37 -6.93 5.48
N LYS A 120 -1.75 -8.20 5.78
CA LYS A 120 -2.96 -8.51 6.55
C LYS A 120 -2.94 -7.82 7.92
N LEU A 121 -1.87 -7.99 8.69
CA LEU A 121 -1.73 -7.35 10.01
C LEU A 121 -1.85 -5.83 9.95
N ALA A 122 -1.29 -5.21 8.92
CA ALA A 122 -1.37 -3.76 8.73
C ALA A 122 -2.78 -3.31 8.31
N TYR A 123 -3.51 -4.09 7.50
CA TYR A 123 -4.92 -3.81 7.20
C TYR A 123 -5.81 -3.98 8.43
N GLU A 124 -5.60 -5.00 9.26
CA GLU A 124 -6.30 -5.16 10.54
C GLU A 124 -6.06 -3.94 11.45
N LYS A 125 -4.81 -3.49 11.53
CA LYS A 125 -4.47 -2.29 12.31
C LYS A 125 -5.12 -1.03 11.74
N TYR A 126 -5.16 -0.88 10.41
CA TYR A 126 -5.88 0.21 9.75
C TYR A 126 -7.35 0.24 10.18
N ILE A 127 -8.06 -0.90 10.04
CA ILE A 127 -9.48 -1.02 10.38
C ILE A 127 -9.72 -0.64 11.84
N SER A 128 -8.89 -1.12 12.76
CA SER A 128 -9.04 -0.84 14.21
C SER A 128 -8.67 0.60 14.58
N THR A 129 -8.02 1.34 13.70
CA THR A 129 -7.58 2.73 13.96
C THR A 129 -8.53 3.76 13.33
N VAL A 130 -9.33 3.39 12.31
CA VAL A 130 -10.32 4.29 11.70
C VAL A 130 -11.36 4.70 12.74
N LYS A 131 -11.52 6.00 12.93
CA LYS A 131 -12.49 6.56 13.88
C LYS A 131 -13.90 6.57 13.28
N PRO A 132 -14.95 6.53 14.12
CA PRO A 132 -16.33 6.56 13.64
C PRO A 132 -16.65 7.71 12.68
N GLU A 133 -16.12 8.90 12.96
CA GLU A 133 -16.30 10.09 12.12
C GLU A 133 -15.54 10.04 10.78
N GLU A 134 -14.59 9.10 10.64
CA GLU A 134 -13.76 8.92 9.43
C GLU A 134 -14.29 7.80 8.53
N ILE A 135 -15.26 6.99 9.00
CA ILE A 135 -15.77 5.81 8.27
C ILE A 135 -16.28 6.20 6.89
N GLU A 136 -17.09 7.25 6.78
CA GLU A 136 -17.68 7.65 5.50
C GLU A 136 -16.62 7.98 4.45
N ALA A 137 -15.60 8.74 4.84
CA ALA A 137 -14.47 9.08 3.96
C ALA A 137 -13.55 7.88 3.67
N SER A 138 -13.60 6.85 4.51
CA SER A 138 -12.72 5.67 4.45
C SER A 138 -13.37 4.44 3.82
N LYS A 139 -14.64 4.51 3.40
CA LYS A 139 -15.43 3.35 2.94
C LYS A 139 -14.72 2.48 1.91
N LYS A 140 -14.15 3.08 0.86
CA LYS A 140 -13.45 2.31 -0.18
C LYS A 140 -12.22 1.59 0.36
N ASN A 141 -11.46 2.25 1.23
CA ASN A 141 -10.28 1.66 1.84
C ASN A 141 -10.64 0.57 2.85
N LEU A 142 -11.73 0.78 3.62
CA LEU A 142 -12.28 -0.25 4.51
C LEU A 142 -12.76 -1.46 3.72
N ALA A 143 -13.51 -1.26 2.64
CA ALA A 143 -13.95 -2.33 1.76
C ALA A 143 -12.77 -3.15 1.24
N TYR A 144 -11.73 -2.47 0.75
CA TYR A 144 -10.54 -3.16 0.24
C TYR A 144 -9.78 -3.91 1.34
N ALA A 145 -9.60 -3.29 2.51
CA ALA A 145 -8.92 -3.92 3.64
C ALA A 145 -9.63 -5.20 4.09
N TYR A 146 -10.95 -5.16 4.25
CA TYR A 146 -11.76 -6.33 4.56
C TYR A 146 -11.72 -7.40 3.47
N TYR A 147 -11.75 -7.01 2.19
CA TYR A 147 -11.59 -7.93 1.07
C TYR A 147 -10.24 -8.67 1.14
N PHE A 148 -9.13 -7.92 1.32
CA PHE A 148 -7.81 -8.52 1.39
C PHE A 148 -7.66 -9.49 2.56
N ILE A 149 -8.20 -9.15 3.73
CA ILE A 149 -8.19 -10.03 4.90
C ILE A 149 -8.99 -11.30 4.62
N ALA A 150 -10.21 -11.17 4.06
CA ALA A 150 -11.04 -12.33 3.68
C ALA A 150 -10.33 -13.24 2.67
N PHE A 151 -9.71 -12.64 1.64
CA PHE A 151 -8.93 -13.38 0.66
C PHE A 151 -7.75 -14.13 1.27
N SER A 152 -7.07 -13.52 2.25
CA SER A 152 -5.96 -14.16 2.96
C SER A 152 -6.43 -15.32 3.86
N GLU A 153 -7.64 -15.26 4.39
CA GLU A 153 -8.18 -16.24 5.34
C GLU A 153 -9.00 -17.36 4.69
N GLN A 154 -9.35 -17.24 3.40
CA GLN A 154 -10.31 -18.11 2.74
C GLN A 154 -10.02 -19.62 2.86
N LYS A 155 -8.75 -20.01 2.95
CA LYS A 155 -8.34 -21.43 3.05
C LYS A 155 -8.21 -21.92 4.49
N GLU A 156 -7.69 -21.06 5.37
CA GLU A 156 -7.34 -21.45 6.73
C GLU A 156 -8.50 -21.22 7.70
N ASN A 157 -9.33 -20.21 7.44
CA ASN A 157 -10.43 -19.83 8.31
C ASN A 157 -11.63 -19.30 7.50
N PRO A 158 -12.34 -20.20 6.77
CA PRO A 158 -13.41 -19.80 5.86
C PRO A 158 -14.57 -19.05 6.54
N ASP A 159 -14.86 -19.36 7.80
CA ASP A 159 -15.94 -18.68 8.53
C ASP A 159 -15.59 -17.22 8.81
N LYS A 160 -14.36 -16.92 9.24
CA LYS A 160 -13.90 -15.54 9.38
C LYS A 160 -13.82 -14.84 8.03
N ALA A 161 -13.39 -15.54 6.98
CA ALA A 161 -13.37 -14.99 5.64
C ALA A 161 -14.77 -14.56 5.19
N LYS A 162 -15.83 -15.35 5.52
CA LYS A 162 -17.24 -14.97 5.25
C LYS A 162 -17.65 -13.70 6.00
N GLU A 163 -17.26 -13.56 7.26
CA GLU A 163 -17.54 -12.34 8.04
C GLU A 163 -16.85 -11.11 7.42
N HIS A 164 -15.59 -11.24 7.09
CA HIS A 164 -14.82 -10.13 6.51
C HIS A 164 -15.32 -9.76 5.11
N ILE A 165 -15.66 -10.74 4.27
CA ILE A 165 -16.17 -10.43 2.93
C ILE A 165 -17.54 -9.75 2.97
N ALA A 166 -18.39 -10.10 3.93
CA ALA A 166 -19.66 -9.42 4.15
C ALA A 166 -19.44 -7.95 4.53
N LYS A 167 -18.44 -7.66 5.37
CA LYS A 167 -18.05 -6.28 5.71
C LYS A 167 -17.52 -5.52 4.50
N SER A 168 -16.69 -6.16 3.66
CA SER A 168 -16.22 -5.55 2.42
C SER A 168 -17.38 -5.11 1.53
N ILE A 169 -18.33 -6.00 1.28
CA ILE A 169 -19.52 -5.71 0.45
C ILE A 169 -20.43 -4.65 1.11
N GLN A 170 -20.53 -4.63 2.44
CA GLN A 170 -21.28 -3.60 3.15
C GLN A 170 -20.71 -2.19 2.90
N TYR A 171 -19.38 -2.05 2.84
CA TYR A 171 -18.71 -0.77 2.57
C TYR A 171 -18.66 -0.40 1.09
N ASP A 172 -18.53 -1.39 0.20
CA ASP A 172 -18.58 -1.20 -1.26
C ASP A 172 -19.33 -2.34 -1.93
N PRO A 173 -20.66 -2.17 -2.10
CA PRO A 173 -21.50 -3.16 -2.78
C PRO A 173 -21.18 -3.36 -4.26
N SER A 174 -20.38 -2.47 -4.85
CA SER A 174 -20.00 -2.54 -6.27
C SER A 174 -18.71 -3.32 -6.53
N ASN A 175 -17.99 -3.72 -5.48
CA ASN A 175 -16.73 -4.44 -5.60
C ASN A 175 -16.95 -5.86 -6.13
N GLN A 176 -16.71 -6.06 -7.42
CA GLN A 176 -16.93 -7.34 -8.10
C GLN A 176 -16.06 -8.48 -7.56
N ASP A 177 -14.84 -8.19 -7.11
CA ASP A 177 -13.95 -9.22 -6.58
C ASP A 177 -14.42 -9.68 -5.20
N ALA A 178 -14.95 -8.76 -4.37
CA ALA A 178 -15.56 -9.12 -3.11
C ALA A 178 -16.83 -9.98 -3.30
N ILE A 179 -17.68 -9.64 -4.29
CA ILE A 179 -18.88 -10.42 -4.64
C ILE A 179 -18.49 -11.82 -5.08
N LYS A 180 -17.52 -11.98 -5.99
CA LYS A 180 -17.04 -13.28 -6.44
C LYS A 180 -16.47 -14.13 -5.31
N LEU A 181 -15.65 -13.53 -4.44
CA LEU A 181 -15.10 -14.24 -3.28
C LEU A 181 -16.22 -14.68 -2.33
N SER A 182 -17.21 -13.84 -2.07
CA SER A 182 -18.38 -14.19 -1.26
C SER A 182 -19.14 -15.37 -1.83
N GLN A 183 -19.36 -15.40 -3.15
CA GLN A 183 -20.03 -16.53 -3.83
C GLN A 183 -19.21 -17.82 -3.69
N ALA A 184 -17.90 -17.76 -3.90
CA ALA A 184 -17.01 -18.90 -3.76
C ALA A 184 -16.93 -19.47 -2.33
N LEU A 185 -17.04 -18.61 -1.32
CA LEU A 185 -17.04 -19.05 0.10
C LEU A 185 -18.36 -19.67 0.54
N ASN A 186 -19.45 -19.47 -0.21
CA ASN A 186 -20.78 -19.99 0.11
C ASN A 186 -21.23 -21.15 -0.83
N SER A 187 -20.39 -21.53 -1.79
CA SER A 187 -20.59 -22.71 -2.64
C SER A 187 -20.06 -23.98 -1.98
#